data_e3a12bece591a6a71838589673361465
#
_entry.id   e3a12bece591a6a71838589673361465
#
_cell.length_a   1.000
_cell.length_b   1.000
_cell.length_c   1.000
_cell.angle_alpha   90.00
_cell.angle_beta   90.00
_cell.angle_gamma   90.00
#
_symmetry.space_group_name_H-M   'P 1'
#
loop_
_entity.id
_entity.type
_entity.pdbx_description
1 polymer ?
#
loop_
_entity_poly.entity_id
_entity_poly.type
_entity_poly.pdbx_seq_one_letter_code
_entity_poly.pdbx_strand_id
1 'polypeptide(L)'
;MKLPELLENLKEAADFVRARSKSERVYKALERLEKLEEILKIYGLEDYVTIDLSMLSHYSYYTGVVFRAYTYGNGEAIASGGRYDGLVAQFGKEAPAIGLVIVLDQLMIAMERQKLFGETALGGTLLVYPKEVRAQALREAKKLNHAVLLHVQIFQKRN
;
A
#
# COMPACT_ATOMS: atom_id res chain seq x y z
N MET A 1 1.34 -18.17 -27.63
CA MET A 1 0.18 -17.33 -27.28
C MET A 1 0.74 -16.11 -26.57
N LYS A 2 0.67 -14.95 -27.19
CA LYS A 2 1.29 -13.72 -26.68
C LYS A 2 0.34 -13.06 -25.67
N LEU A 3 0.45 -13.43 -24.40
CA LEU A 3 -0.24 -12.75 -23.29
C LEU A 3 0.12 -11.25 -23.12
N PRO A 4 1.35 -10.80 -23.41
CA PRO A 4 1.71 -9.39 -23.17
C PRO A 4 0.92 -8.36 -23.98
N GLU A 5 0.49 -8.71 -25.21
CA GLU A 5 -0.26 -7.78 -26.06
C GLU A 5 -1.75 -7.64 -25.66
N LEU A 6 -2.26 -8.57 -24.84
CA LEU A 6 -3.64 -8.52 -24.31
C LEU A 6 -3.79 -7.67 -23.06
N LEU A 7 -2.68 -7.21 -22.47
CA LEU A 7 -2.69 -6.48 -21.19
C LEU A 7 -2.92 -4.97 -21.36
N GLU A 8 -2.80 -4.45 -22.58
CA GLU A 8 -2.93 -2.99 -22.82
C GLU A 8 -4.38 -2.52 -23.01
N ASN A 9 -5.31 -3.45 -23.29
CA ASN A 9 -6.71 -3.10 -23.56
C ASN A 9 -7.67 -4.04 -22.83
N LEU A 10 -8.32 -3.53 -21.79
CA LEU A 10 -9.28 -4.31 -21.00
C LEU A 10 -10.38 -4.92 -21.87
N LYS A 11 -10.88 -4.19 -22.87
CA LYS A 11 -11.96 -4.66 -23.74
C LYS A 11 -11.56 -5.90 -24.52
N GLU A 12 -10.38 -5.91 -25.14
CA GLU A 12 -9.86 -7.06 -25.89
C GLU A 12 -9.61 -8.25 -24.98
N ALA A 13 -9.04 -8.00 -23.79
CA ALA A 13 -8.82 -9.04 -22.79
C ALA A 13 -10.15 -9.62 -22.29
N ALA A 14 -11.15 -8.78 -22.04
CA ALA A 14 -12.48 -9.22 -21.62
C ALA A 14 -13.18 -10.05 -22.69
N ASP A 15 -13.13 -9.63 -23.95
CA ASP A 15 -13.71 -10.36 -25.08
C ASP A 15 -13.03 -11.72 -25.26
N PHE A 16 -11.70 -11.76 -25.13
CA PHE A 16 -10.94 -13.02 -25.18
C PHE A 16 -11.37 -14.00 -24.08
N VAL A 17 -11.56 -13.51 -22.86
CA VAL A 17 -11.98 -14.34 -21.72
C VAL A 17 -13.43 -14.77 -21.88
N ARG A 18 -14.33 -13.88 -22.32
CA ARG A 18 -15.75 -14.20 -22.58
C ARG A 18 -15.91 -15.29 -23.63
N ALA A 19 -15.10 -15.26 -24.69
CA ALA A 19 -15.11 -16.28 -25.72
C ALA A 19 -14.72 -17.69 -25.23
N ARG A 20 -14.00 -17.79 -24.11
CA ARG A 20 -13.43 -19.04 -23.57
C ARG A 20 -14.04 -19.52 -22.27
N SER A 21 -14.71 -18.65 -21.55
CA SER A 21 -15.36 -18.96 -20.28
C SER A 21 -16.87 -18.86 -20.39
N LYS A 22 -17.58 -19.82 -19.83
CA LYS A 22 -19.05 -19.79 -19.66
C LYS A 22 -19.45 -19.51 -18.20
N SER A 23 -18.50 -19.12 -17.37
CA SER A 23 -18.74 -18.90 -15.95
C SER A 23 -19.36 -17.53 -15.69
N GLU A 24 -20.55 -17.51 -15.11
CA GLU A 24 -21.25 -16.28 -14.70
C GLU A 24 -20.40 -15.45 -13.72
N ARG A 25 -19.62 -16.11 -12.87
CA ARG A 25 -18.70 -15.45 -11.94
C ARG A 25 -17.62 -14.64 -12.67
N VAL A 26 -17.10 -15.18 -13.78
CA VAL A 26 -16.12 -14.50 -14.63
C VAL A 26 -16.76 -13.30 -15.31
N TYR A 27 -17.97 -13.44 -15.85
CA TYR A 27 -18.67 -12.31 -16.47
C TYR A 27 -18.91 -11.17 -15.49
N LYS A 28 -19.39 -11.46 -14.29
CA LYS A 28 -19.59 -10.44 -13.23
C LYS A 28 -18.29 -9.76 -12.82
N ALA A 29 -17.17 -10.48 -12.82
CA ALA A 29 -15.87 -9.88 -12.51
C ALA A 29 -15.42 -8.93 -13.63
N LEU A 30 -15.58 -9.31 -14.90
CA LEU A 30 -15.25 -8.44 -16.03
C LEU A 30 -16.12 -7.18 -16.06
N GLU A 31 -17.43 -7.30 -15.86
CA GLU A 31 -18.33 -6.14 -15.79
C GLU A 31 -17.92 -5.14 -14.69
N ARG A 32 -17.42 -5.65 -13.55
CA ARG A 32 -16.92 -4.78 -12.48
C ARG A 32 -15.66 -4.03 -12.88
N LEU A 33 -14.75 -4.69 -13.61
CA LEU A 33 -13.53 -4.05 -14.10
C LEU A 33 -13.84 -3.01 -15.17
N GLU A 34 -14.76 -3.30 -16.08
CA GLU A 34 -15.22 -2.35 -17.10
C GLU A 34 -15.86 -1.10 -16.47
N LYS A 35 -16.72 -1.27 -15.45
CA LYS A 35 -17.29 -0.15 -14.69
C LYS A 35 -16.22 0.65 -13.93
N LEU A 36 -15.20 -0.02 -13.39
CA LEU A 36 -14.09 0.64 -12.75
C LEU A 36 -13.30 1.50 -13.74
N GLU A 37 -13.02 0.97 -14.93
CA GLU A 37 -12.35 1.70 -16.01
C GLU A 37 -13.13 2.95 -16.43
N GLU A 38 -14.47 2.84 -16.58
CA GLU A 38 -15.32 3.99 -16.85
C GLU A 38 -15.22 5.07 -15.77
N ILE A 39 -15.23 4.67 -14.49
CA ILE A 39 -15.07 5.60 -13.37
C ILE A 39 -13.69 6.26 -13.40
N LEU A 40 -12.63 5.51 -13.65
CA LEU A 40 -11.28 6.05 -13.75
C LEU A 40 -11.16 7.10 -14.87
N LYS A 41 -11.80 6.87 -16.02
CA LYS A 41 -11.88 7.85 -17.11
C LYS A 41 -12.61 9.13 -16.70
N ILE A 42 -13.70 9.02 -15.93
CA ILE A 42 -14.42 10.20 -15.41
C ILE A 42 -13.53 11.03 -14.49
N TYR A 43 -12.65 10.37 -13.70
CA TYR A 43 -11.70 11.05 -12.82
C TYR A 43 -10.41 11.49 -13.52
N GLY A 44 -10.20 11.15 -14.79
CA GLY A 44 -8.96 11.42 -15.54
C GLY A 44 -7.75 10.67 -14.98
N LEU A 45 -7.97 9.45 -14.51
CA LEU A 45 -6.95 8.60 -13.87
C LEU A 45 -6.59 7.38 -14.74
N GLU A 46 -7.12 7.27 -15.93
CA GLU A 46 -6.92 6.13 -16.84
C GLU A 46 -5.44 5.89 -17.18
N ASP A 47 -4.65 6.96 -17.31
CA ASP A 47 -3.22 6.87 -17.63
C ASP A 47 -2.36 6.35 -16.47
N TYR A 48 -2.91 6.31 -15.25
CA TYR A 48 -2.22 5.86 -14.05
C TYR A 48 -2.56 4.45 -13.63
N VAL A 49 -3.54 3.82 -14.29
CA VAL A 49 -4.06 2.51 -13.89
C VAL A 49 -4.04 1.55 -15.06
N THR A 50 -3.37 0.43 -14.86
CA THR A 50 -3.38 -0.70 -15.81
C THR A 50 -4.15 -1.85 -15.19
N ILE A 51 -5.03 -2.49 -15.98
CA ILE A 51 -5.78 -3.66 -15.53
C ILE A 51 -5.06 -4.92 -15.99
N ASP A 52 -4.58 -5.69 -15.03
CA ASP A 52 -3.86 -6.95 -15.24
C ASP A 52 -4.73 -8.13 -14.80
N LEU A 53 -5.23 -8.89 -15.77
CA LEU A 53 -6.05 -10.10 -15.51
C LEU A 53 -5.20 -11.29 -15.04
N SER A 54 -3.88 -11.22 -15.12
CA SER A 54 -2.97 -12.27 -14.65
C SER A 54 -2.61 -12.15 -13.17
N MET A 55 -2.92 -11.01 -12.56
CA MET A 55 -2.58 -10.75 -11.17
C MET A 55 -3.36 -11.64 -10.21
N LEU A 56 -2.64 -12.51 -9.52
CA LEU A 56 -3.20 -13.38 -8.49
C LEU A 56 -2.90 -12.83 -7.09
N SER A 57 -3.87 -12.94 -6.20
CA SER A 57 -3.68 -12.66 -4.79
C SER A 57 -3.42 -13.96 -4.03
N HIS A 58 -2.46 -13.92 -3.11
CA HIS A 58 -2.22 -15.00 -2.16
C HIS A 58 -3.24 -15.03 -1.01
N TYR A 59 -4.04 -13.98 -0.86
CA TYR A 59 -5.04 -13.88 0.20
C TYR A 59 -6.40 -14.35 -0.27
N SER A 60 -6.92 -15.40 0.35
CA SER A 60 -8.21 -16.03 0.01
C SER A 60 -9.43 -15.21 0.46
N TYR A 61 -9.24 -14.20 1.31
CA TYR A 61 -10.33 -13.37 1.83
C TYR A 61 -10.79 -12.26 0.87
N TYR A 62 -10.05 -11.99 -0.20
CA TYR A 62 -10.49 -11.02 -1.20
C TYR A 62 -11.69 -11.53 -1.99
N THR A 63 -12.72 -10.69 -2.09
CA THR A 63 -13.99 -10.98 -2.76
C THR A 63 -14.23 -10.14 -4.01
N GLY A 64 -13.29 -9.27 -4.35
CA GLY A 64 -13.43 -8.34 -5.47
C GLY A 64 -12.10 -7.91 -6.05
N VAL A 65 -12.02 -6.63 -6.43
CA VAL A 65 -10.81 -6.04 -7.01
C VAL A 65 -9.63 -6.14 -6.04
N VAL A 66 -8.48 -6.52 -6.58
CA VAL A 66 -7.18 -6.50 -5.92
C VAL A 66 -6.31 -5.51 -6.68
N PHE A 67 -5.52 -4.72 -5.98
CA PHE A 67 -4.66 -3.71 -6.61
C PHE A 67 -3.29 -3.63 -5.95
N ARG A 68 -2.32 -3.16 -6.72
CA ARG A 68 -0.97 -2.83 -6.26
C ARG A 68 -0.57 -1.49 -6.86
N ALA A 69 0.16 -0.69 -6.11
CA ALA A 69 0.72 0.56 -6.58
C ALA A 69 2.24 0.45 -6.71
N TYR A 70 2.74 0.96 -7.80
CA TYR A 70 4.16 1.01 -8.12
C TYR A 70 4.57 2.45 -8.39
N THR A 71 5.84 2.74 -8.27
CA THR A 71 6.40 4.06 -8.61
C THR A 71 7.79 3.90 -9.20
N TYR A 72 8.28 4.96 -9.82
CA TYR A 72 9.60 4.96 -10.41
C TYR A 72 10.71 4.71 -9.38
N GLY A 73 11.76 4.02 -9.85
CA GLY A 73 12.94 3.74 -9.03
C GLY A 73 12.77 2.59 -8.04
N ASN A 74 11.63 1.90 -8.03
CA ASN A 74 11.42 0.73 -7.20
C ASN A 74 10.73 -0.39 -7.99
N GLY A 75 11.29 -1.60 -7.96
CA GLY A 75 10.70 -2.79 -8.61
C GLY A 75 9.61 -3.48 -7.77
N GLU A 76 9.46 -3.09 -6.50
CA GLU A 76 8.48 -3.63 -5.59
C GLU A 76 7.27 -2.69 -5.44
N ALA A 77 6.12 -3.27 -5.09
CA ALA A 77 4.93 -2.49 -4.83
C ALA A 77 5.09 -1.64 -3.57
N ILE A 78 4.79 -0.35 -3.66
CA ILE A 78 4.78 0.59 -2.52
C ILE A 78 3.47 0.53 -1.73
N ALA A 79 2.40 0.02 -2.35
CA ALA A 79 1.13 -0.23 -1.68
C ALA A 79 0.39 -1.40 -2.34
N SER A 80 -0.46 -2.05 -1.57
CA SER A 80 -1.33 -3.11 -2.07
C SER A 80 -2.63 -3.16 -1.29
N GLY A 81 -3.67 -3.69 -1.92
CA GLY A 81 -4.96 -3.80 -1.26
C GLY A 81 -5.99 -4.55 -2.08
N GLY A 82 -7.22 -4.53 -1.59
CA GLY A 82 -8.33 -5.17 -2.29
C GLY A 82 -9.63 -5.13 -1.49
N ARG A 83 -10.70 -5.58 -2.14
CA ARG A 83 -12.03 -5.68 -1.58
C ARG A 83 -12.24 -7.00 -0.86
N TYR A 84 -12.80 -6.97 0.36
CA TYR A 84 -13.00 -8.15 1.22
C TYR A 84 -14.33 -8.11 2.00
N ASP A 85 -15.44 -8.23 1.34
CA ASP A 85 -16.79 -8.11 1.93
C ASP A 85 -17.06 -9.15 3.02
N GLY A 86 -16.50 -10.36 2.90
CA GLY A 86 -16.74 -11.45 3.85
C GLY A 86 -15.92 -11.39 5.14
N LEU A 87 -14.85 -10.59 5.20
CA LEU A 87 -13.99 -10.55 6.38
C LEU A 87 -14.67 -9.84 7.55
N VAL A 88 -15.36 -8.74 7.28
CA VAL A 88 -16.05 -7.94 8.31
C VAL A 88 -17.24 -8.70 8.91
N ALA A 89 -17.86 -9.58 8.12
CA ALA A 89 -18.95 -10.44 8.59
C ALA A 89 -18.54 -11.36 9.76
N GLN A 90 -17.28 -11.77 9.82
CA GLN A 90 -16.74 -12.58 10.91
C GLN A 90 -16.75 -11.85 12.26
N PHE A 91 -16.85 -10.53 12.25
CA PHE A 91 -16.97 -9.68 13.43
C PHE A 91 -18.41 -9.24 13.73
N GLY A 92 -19.40 -9.93 13.15
CA GLY A 92 -20.81 -9.77 13.46
C GLY A 92 -21.57 -8.73 12.64
N LYS A 93 -20.94 -8.13 11.60
CA LYS A 93 -21.62 -7.17 10.72
C LYS A 93 -21.23 -7.40 9.28
N GLU A 94 -22.19 -7.76 8.44
CA GLU A 94 -21.97 -7.80 6.98
C GLU A 94 -21.85 -6.36 6.46
N ALA A 95 -20.69 -6.06 5.88
CA ALA A 95 -20.46 -4.80 5.23
C ALA A 95 -19.41 -4.96 4.11
N PRO A 96 -19.60 -4.35 2.94
CA PRO A 96 -18.56 -4.27 1.94
C PRO A 96 -17.39 -3.47 2.50
N ALA A 97 -16.18 -4.01 2.31
CA ALA A 97 -14.97 -3.40 2.80
C ALA A 97 -13.87 -3.44 1.75
N ILE A 98 -13.05 -2.39 1.73
CA ILE A 98 -11.83 -2.30 0.93
C ILE A 98 -10.72 -1.79 1.84
N GLY A 99 -9.53 -2.33 1.69
CA GLY A 99 -8.37 -1.94 2.50
C GLY A 99 -7.13 -1.73 1.65
N LEU A 100 -6.23 -0.93 2.19
CA LEU A 100 -4.95 -0.58 1.60
C LEU A 100 -3.87 -0.71 2.66
N VAL A 101 -2.74 -1.32 2.29
CA VAL A 101 -1.49 -1.35 3.05
C VAL A 101 -0.45 -0.56 2.28
N ILE A 102 0.23 0.35 2.94
CA ILE A 102 1.41 1.04 2.42
C ILE A 102 2.64 0.35 3.00
N VAL A 103 3.57 -0.05 2.12
CA VAL A 103 4.85 -0.64 2.49
C VAL A 103 5.85 0.49 2.67
N LEU A 104 5.98 0.94 3.91
CA LEU A 104 6.71 2.17 4.24
C LEU A 104 8.17 2.12 3.76
N ASP A 105 8.86 1.00 3.95
CA ASP A 105 10.25 0.85 3.53
C ASP A 105 10.39 1.02 2.01
N GLN A 106 9.50 0.43 1.23
CA GLN A 106 9.50 0.54 -0.22
C GLN A 106 9.16 1.95 -0.69
N LEU A 107 8.23 2.61 0.00
CA LEU A 107 7.90 4.00 -0.28
C LEU A 107 9.10 4.92 0.02
N MET A 108 9.78 4.73 1.15
CA MET A 108 10.96 5.53 1.51
C MET A 108 12.10 5.34 0.51
N ILE A 109 12.40 4.10 0.09
CA ILE A 109 13.41 3.81 -0.93
C ILE A 109 13.06 4.52 -2.25
N ALA A 110 11.80 4.47 -2.65
CA ALA A 110 11.35 5.13 -3.86
C ALA A 110 11.50 6.67 -3.78
N MET A 111 11.11 7.25 -2.66
CA MET A 111 11.24 8.70 -2.41
C MET A 111 12.71 9.16 -2.41
N GLU A 112 13.61 8.36 -1.81
CA GLU A 112 15.05 8.65 -1.81
C GLU A 112 15.61 8.64 -3.23
N ARG A 113 15.30 7.60 -4.02
CA ARG A 113 15.76 7.47 -5.41
C ARG A 113 15.25 8.59 -6.32
N GLN A 114 14.04 9.05 -6.06
CA GLN A 114 13.42 10.16 -6.78
C GLN A 114 13.82 11.53 -6.21
N LYS A 115 14.65 11.58 -5.15
CA LYS A 115 15.09 12.79 -4.47
C LYS A 115 13.91 13.65 -3.97
N LEU A 116 12.85 12.98 -3.53
CA LEU A 116 11.64 13.62 -3.02
C LEU A 116 11.71 13.97 -1.53
N PHE A 117 12.73 13.48 -0.83
CA PHE A 117 13.04 14.03 0.49
C PHE A 117 13.57 15.44 0.28
N GLY A 118 12.82 16.45 0.71
CA GLY A 118 13.34 17.81 0.86
C GLY A 118 14.57 17.80 1.77
N GLU A 119 15.30 18.90 1.82
CA GLU A 119 16.35 19.08 2.82
C GLU A 119 15.74 18.82 4.19
N THR A 120 15.93 17.61 4.70
CA THR A 120 15.60 17.29 6.08
C THR A 120 16.57 18.15 6.88
N ALA A 121 16.05 19.20 7.48
CA ALA A 121 16.81 19.92 8.48
C ALA A 121 17.23 18.87 9.53
N LEU A 122 18.48 18.40 9.44
CA LEU A 122 19.11 17.48 10.39
C LEU A 122 19.31 18.15 11.76
N GLY A 123 18.37 18.99 12.16
CA GLY A 123 18.35 19.76 13.37
C GLY A 123 17.46 19.18 14.46
N GLY A 124 17.46 17.87 14.62
CA GLY A 124 16.81 17.25 15.77
C GLY A 124 17.69 17.36 17.01
N THR A 125 17.10 17.65 18.18
CA THR A 125 17.80 17.56 19.45
C THR A 125 17.72 16.14 19.96
N LEU A 126 18.88 15.48 20.14
CA LEU A 126 18.97 14.18 20.78
C LEU A 126 19.09 14.36 22.31
N LEU A 127 18.05 13.93 23.02
CA LEU A 127 18.06 13.90 24.49
C LEU A 127 18.53 12.54 24.99
N VAL A 128 19.71 12.51 25.59
CA VAL A 128 20.28 11.32 26.23
C VAL A 128 20.07 11.47 27.75
N TYR A 129 19.45 10.46 28.38
CA TYR A 129 19.13 10.54 29.80
C TYR A 129 19.28 9.17 30.50
N PRO A 130 19.71 9.16 31.76
CA PRO A 130 19.69 7.97 32.61
C PRO A 130 18.25 7.68 33.07
N LYS A 131 17.97 6.42 33.41
CA LYS A 131 16.64 5.92 33.75
C LYS A 131 15.92 6.74 34.83
N GLU A 132 16.69 7.24 35.78
CA GLU A 132 16.22 7.96 37.00
C GLU A 132 15.52 9.28 36.66
N VAL A 133 15.94 9.95 35.59
CA VAL A 133 15.38 11.25 35.17
C VAL A 133 14.43 11.15 33.93
N ARG A 134 13.94 9.94 33.63
CA ARG A 134 13.08 9.71 32.48
C ARG A 134 11.88 10.66 32.41
N ALA A 135 11.20 10.87 33.52
CA ALA A 135 10.01 11.74 33.57
C ALA A 135 10.33 13.21 33.23
N GLN A 136 11.52 13.67 33.66
CA GLN A 136 12.00 15.01 33.32
C GLN A 136 12.41 15.10 31.86
N ALA A 137 13.15 14.12 31.34
CA ALA A 137 13.55 14.06 29.94
C ALA A 137 12.34 14.06 28.97
N LEU A 138 11.28 13.31 29.32
CA LEU A 138 10.05 13.31 28.54
C LEU A 138 9.34 14.68 28.53
N ARG A 139 9.36 15.41 29.66
CA ARG A 139 8.81 16.77 29.72
C ARG A 139 9.60 17.75 28.88
N GLU A 140 10.92 17.66 28.90
CA GLU A 140 11.78 18.51 28.06
C GLU A 140 11.64 18.16 26.57
N ALA A 141 11.61 16.88 26.22
CA ALA A 141 11.38 16.46 24.84
C ALA A 141 10.06 16.97 24.27
N LYS A 142 9.00 17.02 25.10
CA LYS A 142 7.70 17.57 24.68
C LYS A 142 7.76 19.07 24.37
N LYS A 143 8.66 19.81 24.97
CA LYS A 143 8.88 21.24 24.69
C LYS A 143 9.65 21.44 23.38
N LEU A 144 10.46 20.47 23.00
CA LEU A 144 11.27 20.47 21.79
C LEU A 144 10.50 19.75 20.69
N ASN A 145 9.86 20.46 19.80
CA ASN A 145 8.95 19.90 18.75
C ASN A 145 9.60 18.85 17.83
N HIS A 146 10.90 18.62 17.89
CA HIS A 146 11.67 17.68 17.06
C HIS A 146 12.73 16.93 17.86
N ALA A 147 12.44 16.52 19.10
CA ALA A 147 13.39 15.77 19.92
C ALA A 147 13.27 14.26 19.64
N VAL A 148 14.41 13.62 19.40
CA VAL A 148 14.54 12.15 19.43
C VAL A 148 15.00 11.74 20.80
N LEU A 149 14.27 10.83 21.45
CA LEU A 149 14.58 10.32 22.78
C LEU A 149 15.43 9.05 22.66
N LEU A 150 16.64 9.07 23.21
CA LEU A 150 17.49 7.89 23.34
C LEU A 150 17.67 7.56 24.82
N HIS A 151 17.21 6.37 25.21
CA HIS A 151 17.50 5.84 26.54
C HIS A 151 18.83 5.09 26.49
N VAL A 152 19.82 5.58 27.26
CA VAL A 152 21.12 4.92 27.38
C VAL A 152 21.19 4.25 28.74
N GLN A 153 21.33 2.92 28.73
CA GLN A 153 21.64 2.16 29.94
C GLN A 153 23.15 2.00 30.03
N ILE A 154 23.76 2.73 30.95
CA ILE A 154 25.21 2.62 31.22
C ILE A 154 25.41 1.40 32.10
N PHE A 155 25.94 0.33 31.54
CA PHE A 155 26.44 -0.79 32.35
C PHE A 155 27.80 -0.39 32.94
N GLN A 156 27.84 -0.05 34.21
CA GLN A 156 29.10 0.06 34.94
C GLN A 156 29.67 -1.35 35.09
N LYS A 157 30.84 -1.61 34.47
CA LYS A 157 31.59 -2.82 34.72
C LYS A 157 31.94 -2.80 36.21
N ARG A 158 31.41 -3.73 37.00
CA ARG A 158 31.92 -3.99 38.34
C ARG A 158 33.33 -4.54 38.20
N ASN A 159 34.31 -3.83 38.73
CA ASN A 159 35.66 -4.34 38.95
C ASN A 159 35.63 -5.46 40.02
#